data_c1e70498a307742b59c92dc783033afc
#
_entry.id   c1e70498a307742b59c92dc783033afc
#
_cell.length_a   1.000
_cell.length_b   1.000
_cell.length_c   1.000
_cell.angle_alpha   90.00
_cell.angle_beta   90.00
_cell.angle_gamma   90.00
#
_symmetry.space_group_name_H-M   'P 1'
#
loop_
_entity.id
_entity.type
_entity.pdbx_description
1 polymer ?
#
loop_
_entity_poly.entity_id
_entity_poly.type
_entity_poly.pdbx_seq_one_letter_code
_entity_poly.pdbx_strand_id
1 'polypeptide(L)'
;MTDNQPEITIIGGGVVGLSIAVGLLQSGHKVVVLDGKDNDARASYGNFGLIWGQGKGWDFPPYAKLTADAIDAWQNFSDNLNELSGLDVSLDQKGGFEFFTDPEEFKSFIGMLEIQRAHAGNRFSYESLSGDELRKQIPGIGTKVVGATFSQLDGHVNPLRFLRALRRSVQVLGGKIRSNTVVKKAKSNKNGSFSLTLANGKVIRSEKVILCAGLGTTKLANQLAFKTNIRPEKGELLITEKLGNKLPFLSSTIRQVDEGGVQIGGTNADAGMNESETLSDMVDLARHAVEVYPALSNVRVLRAWGALRIITPDGFPVYAQSEEYPGAYLITCHSGVTLASLHASILPDWIDNNIKAPNLEAFNEARS
;
A
#
# COMPACT_ATOMS: atom_id res chain seq x y z
N MET A 1 35.44 -16.24 -7.61
CA MET A 1 34.04 -16.67 -7.44
C MET A 1 33.19 -15.67 -8.20
N THR A 2 32.69 -16.05 -9.37
CA THR A 2 31.78 -15.22 -10.13
C THR A 2 30.49 -15.10 -9.33
N ASP A 3 30.26 -13.93 -8.70
CA ASP A 3 28.97 -13.58 -8.11
C ASP A 3 27.94 -13.78 -9.23
N ASN A 4 27.07 -14.80 -9.09
CA ASN A 4 26.01 -15.08 -10.04
C ASN A 4 25.22 -13.79 -10.21
N GLN A 5 25.30 -13.19 -11.40
CA GLN A 5 24.57 -11.96 -11.71
C GLN A 5 23.09 -12.23 -11.45
N PRO A 6 22.37 -11.36 -10.75
CA PRO A 6 20.95 -11.52 -10.63
C PRO A 6 20.29 -11.37 -11.99
N GLU A 7 19.36 -12.22 -12.29
CA GLU A 7 18.50 -12.10 -13.47
C GLU A 7 17.67 -10.81 -13.36
N ILE A 8 17.03 -10.62 -12.20
CA ILE A 8 16.17 -9.47 -11.92
C ILE A 8 16.63 -8.74 -10.67
N THR A 9 16.82 -7.43 -10.79
CA THR A 9 17.08 -6.55 -9.65
C THR A 9 15.89 -5.62 -9.41
N ILE A 10 15.36 -5.65 -8.18
CA ILE A 10 14.31 -4.75 -7.72
C ILE A 10 14.95 -3.64 -6.90
N ILE A 11 14.67 -2.39 -7.26
CA ILE A 11 15.13 -1.20 -6.53
C ILE A 11 13.99 -0.70 -5.66
N GLY A 12 14.06 -0.96 -4.36
CA GLY A 12 13.06 -0.64 -3.35
C GLY A 12 12.54 -1.90 -2.63
N GLY A 13 12.81 -2.00 -1.33
CA GLY A 13 12.41 -3.09 -0.44
C GLY A 13 11.16 -2.77 0.39
N GLY A 14 10.26 -1.93 -0.15
CA GLY A 14 8.93 -1.70 0.41
C GLY A 14 7.93 -2.79 0.03
N VAL A 15 6.67 -2.62 0.45
CA VAL A 15 5.59 -3.59 0.19
C VAL A 15 5.48 -3.94 -1.30
N VAL A 16 5.50 -2.95 -2.20
CA VAL A 16 5.39 -3.17 -3.64
C VAL A 16 6.53 -4.06 -4.16
N GLY A 17 7.78 -3.64 -3.94
CA GLY A 17 8.94 -4.37 -4.47
C GLY A 17 9.09 -5.76 -3.85
N LEU A 18 8.78 -5.94 -2.57
CA LEU A 18 8.86 -7.25 -1.93
C LEU A 18 7.73 -8.19 -2.38
N SER A 19 6.52 -7.68 -2.63
CA SER A 19 5.43 -8.50 -3.17
C SER A 19 5.77 -9.01 -4.58
N ILE A 20 6.32 -8.15 -5.45
CA ILE A 20 6.82 -8.55 -6.77
C ILE A 20 7.95 -9.58 -6.63
N ALA A 21 8.87 -9.37 -5.68
CA ALA A 21 9.98 -10.29 -5.45
C ALA A 21 9.49 -11.69 -5.07
N VAL A 22 8.47 -11.79 -4.20
CA VAL A 22 7.88 -13.08 -3.81
C VAL A 22 7.34 -13.80 -5.04
N GLY A 23 6.53 -13.14 -5.86
CA GLY A 23 5.95 -13.75 -7.05
C GLY A 23 7.01 -14.19 -8.08
N LEU A 24 7.98 -13.35 -8.38
CA LEU A 24 9.08 -13.68 -9.30
C LEU A 24 9.93 -14.87 -8.81
N LEU A 25 10.19 -14.94 -7.50
CA LEU A 25 10.91 -16.06 -6.90
C LEU A 25 10.10 -17.36 -6.97
N GLN A 26 8.77 -17.29 -6.76
CA GLN A 26 7.88 -18.44 -6.92
C GLN A 26 7.82 -18.92 -8.38
N SER A 27 7.98 -18.00 -9.34
CA SER A 27 8.12 -18.34 -10.77
C SER A 27 9.53 -18.86 -11.14
N GLY A 28 10.45 -18.99 -10.17
CA GLY A 28 11.78 -19.58 -10.37
C GLY A 28 12.90 -18.62 -10.76
N HIS A 29 12.65 -17.31 -10.77
CA HIS A 29 13.66 -16.30 -11.10
C HIS A 29 14.69 -16.06 -9.99
N LYS A 30 15.88 -15.60 -10.38
CA LYS A 30 16.92 -15.16 -9.43
C LYS A 30 16.77 -13.67 -9.17
N VAL A 31 16.24 -13.33 -8.00
CA VAL A 31 15.90 -11.95 -7.63
C VAL A 31 16.83 -11.40 -6.55
N VAL A 32 17.28 -10.18 -6.74
CA VAL A 32 17.94 -9.36 -5.72
C VAL A 32 17.14 -8.09 -5.50
N VAL A 33 16.80 -7.81 -4.25
CA VAL A 33 16.17 -6.56 -3.81
C VAL A 33 17.24 -5.64 -3.23
N LEU A 34 17.36 -4.43 -3.76
CA LEU A 34 18.23 -3.38 -3.24
C LEU A 34 17.36 -2.37 -2.50
N ASP A 35 17.52 -2.31 -1.20
CA ASP A 35 16.77 -1.38 -0.36
C ASP A 35 17.70 -0.29 0.18
N GLY A 36 17.28 0.94 0.04
CA GLY A 36 18.10 2.10 0.39
C GLY A 36 18.31 2.21 1.90
N LYS A 37 17.79 3.23 2.53
CA LYS A 37 17.97 3.50 3.96
C LYS A 37 16.65 3.32 4.70
N ASP A 38 16.65 2.46 5.72
CA ASP A 38 15.45 2.00 6.43
C ASP A 38 15.17 2.74 7.75
N ASN A 39 15.71 3.93 7.96
CA ASN A 39 15.60 4.62 9.26
C ASN A 39 14.43 5.59 9.35
N ASP A 40 13.64 5.72 8.29
CA ASP A 40 12.62 6.74 8.18
C ASP A 40 11.22 6.11 8.22
N ALA A 41 10.20 6.86 8.61
CA ALA A 41 8.80 6.44 8.57
C ALA A 41 8.29 6.37 7.11
N ARG A 42 8.94 5.54 6.30
CA ARG A 42 8.56 5.30 4.91
C ARG A 42 7.13 4.77 4.81
N ALA A 43 6.50 4.98 3.67
CA ALA A 43 5.14 4.56 3.41
C ALA A 43 4.83 3.12 3.84
N SER A 44 5.77 2.18 3.64
CA SER A 44 5.59 0.77 4.02
C SER A 44 5.70 0.49 5.52
N TYR A 45 6.39 1.32 6.29
CA TYR A 45 6.53 1.19 7.75
C TYR A 45 5.49 2.03 8.51
N GLY A 46 5.15 3.20 7.98
CA GLY A 46 4.25 4.14 8.63
C GLY A 46 2.79 4.03 8.20
N ASN A 47 2.42 3.03 7.37
CA ASN A 47 1.05 2.93 6.85
C ASN A 47 0.05 2.38 7.86
N PHE A 48 -1.24 2.59 7.56
CA PHE A 48 -2.36 2.17 8.39
C PHE A 48 -2.67 0.67 8.26
N GLY A 49 -2.29 0.01 7.19
CA GLY A 49 -2.48 -1.43 6.95
C GLY A 49 -3.83 -1.82 6.34
N LEU A 50 -4.55 -0.89 5.73
CA LEU A 50 -5.85 -1.17 5.11
C LEU A 50 -5.73 -1.97 3.81
N ILE A 51 -6.65 -2.92 3.68
CA ILE A 51 -7.08 -3.55 2.44
C ILE A 51 -8.45 -2.95 2.17
N TRP A 52 -8.54 -1.99 1.26
CA TRP A 52 -9.68 -1.08 1.21
C TRP A 52 -10.22 -0.88 -0.19
N GLY A 53 -11.53 -1.06 -0.35
CA GLY A 53 -12.24 -0.93 -1.61
C GLY A 53 -13.11 0.31 -1.70
N GLN A 54 -13.73 0.74 -0.61
CA GLN A 54 -14.64 1.88 -0.62
C GLN A 54 -13.96 3.16 -1.13
N GLY A 55 -14.58 3.86 -2.08
CA GLY A 55 -14.07 5.07 -2.70
C GLY A 55 -12.94 4.87 -3.72
N LYS A 56 -12.54 3.62 -4.02
CA LYS A 56 -11.45 3.35 -4.97
C LYS A 56 -11.96 3.25 -6.41
N GLY A 57 -11.50 4.17 -7.27
CA GLY A 57 -11.79 4.14 -8.71
C GLY A 57 -13.25 4.48 -9.07
N TRP A 58 -13.94 5.27 -8.24
CA TRP A 58 -15.26 5.80 -8.57
C TRP A 58 -15.22 6.68 -9.82
N ASP A 59 -14.11 7.38 -10.04
CA ASP A 59 -13.82 8.25 -11.19
C ASP A 59 -12.92 7.58 -12.24
N PHE A 60 -12.42 6.37 -11.98
CA PHE A 60 -11.56 5.62 -12.89
C PHE A 60 -11.90 4.11 -12.87
N PRO A 61 -12.80 3.64 -13.74
CA PRO A 61 -13.30 2.26 -13.78
C PRO A 61 -12.22 1.17 -13.77
N PRO A 62 -11.07 1.32 -14.47
CA PRO A 62 -10.01 0.32 -14.40
C PRO A 62 -9.48 0.13 -12.97
N TYR A 63 -9.41 1.22 -12.17
CA TYR A 63 -8.92 1.13 -10.80
C TYR A 63 -9.92 0.48 -9.85
N ALA A 64 -11.23 0.71 -10.03
CA ALA A 64 -12.25 0.00 -9.28
C ALA A 64 -12.14 -1.52 -9.49
N LYS A 65 -11.98 -1.96 -10.73
CA LYS A 65 -11.81 -3.38 -11.08
C LYS A 65 -10.50 -3.96 -10.51
N LEU A 66 -9.39 -3.26 -10.72
CA LEU A 66 -8.08 -3.70 -10.21
C LEU A 66 -8.09 -3.84 -8.69
N THR A 67 -8.73 -2.91 -7.98
CA THR A 67 -8.84 -2.94 -6.53
C THR A 67 -9.68 -4.12 -6.05
N ALA A 68 -10.83 -4.39 -6.71
CA ALA A 68 -11.65 -5.55 -6.41
C ALA A 68 -10.89 -6.87 -6.63
N ASP A 69 -10.16 -7.01 -7.76
CA ASP A 69 -9.30 -8.17 -8.03
C ASP A 69 -8.26 -8.38 -6.92
N ALA A 70 -7.65 -7.29 -6.46
CA ALA A 70 -6.65 -7.33 -5.40
C ALA A 70 -7.24 -7.80 -4.07
N ILE A 71 -8.39 -7.25 -3.70
CA ILE A 71 -9.07 -7.57 -2.43
C ILE A 71 -9.51 -9.04 -2.42
N ASP A 72 -10.08 -9.54 -3.51
CA ASP A 72 -10.50 -10.94 -3.65
C ASP A 72 -9.31 -11.92 -3.50
N ALA A 73 -8.12 -11.52 -3.98
CA ALA A 73 -6.92 -12.35 -3.93
C ALA A 73 -6.21 -12.32 -2.55
N TRP A 74 -6.61 -11.45 -1.63
CA TRP A 74 -5.85 -11.21 -0.41
C TRP A 74 -5.81 -12.41 0.54
N GLN A 75 -6.90 -13.16 0.69
CA GLN A 75 -6.92 -14.33 1.58
C GLN A 75 -5.88 -15.37 1.13
N ASN A 76 -5.89 -15.74 -0.14
CA ASN A 76 -4.94 -16.70 -0.71
C ASN A 76 -3.48 -16.19 -0.61
N PHE A 77 -3.28 -14.88 -0.80
CA PHE A 77 -1.96 -14.27 -0.67
C PHE A 77 -1.46 -14.29 0.77
N SER A 78 -2.33 -13.99 1.75
CA SER A 78 -2.02 -14.11 3.17
C SER A 78 -1.63 -15.53 3.57
N ASP A 79 -2.42 -16.52 3.15
CA ASP A 79 -2.17 -17.93 3.46
C ASP A 79 -0.82 -18.39 2.88
N ASN A 80 -0.52 -18.02 1.64
CA ASN A 80 0.77 -18.30 1.00
C ASN A 80 1.94 -17.66 1.78
N LEU A 81 1.80 -16.39 2.20
CA LEU A 81 2.84 -15.73 2.99
C LEU A 81 3.02 -16.36 4.36
N ASN A 82 1.93 -16.77 5.01
CA ASN A 82 1.98 -17.43 6.30
C ASN A 82 2.71 -18.79 6.21
N GLU A 83 2.42 -19.56 5.16
CA GLU A 83 3.11 -20.83 4.86
C GLU A 83 4.61 -20.62 4.59
N LEU A 84 4.95 -19.70 3.69
CA LEU A 84 6.34 -19.42 3.31
C LEU A 84 7.17 -18.85 4.45
N SER A 85 6.62 -17.89 5.18
CA SER A 85 7.38 -17.13 6.18
C SER A 85 7.33 -17.74 7.58
N GLY A 86 6.30 -18.53 7.88
CA GLY A 86 5.97 -18.96 9.24
C GLY A 86 5.45 -17.80 10.12
N LEU A 87 5.01 -16.68 9.52
CA LEU A 87 4.57 -15.49 10.24
C LEU A 87 3.12 -15.16 9.87
N ASP A 88 2.25 -15.05 10.87
CA ASP A 88 0.90 -14.54 10.67
C ASP A 88 0.92 -13.04 10.41
N VAL A 89 0.35 -12.62 9.29
CA VAL A 89 0.22 -11.21 8.90
C VAL A 89 -0.95 -10.50 9.59
N SER A 90 -1.73 -11.24 10.37
CA SER A 90 -2.93 -10.77 11.09
C SER A 90 -3.96 -10.15 10.15
N LEU A 91 -4.30 -10.89 9.08
CA LEU A 91 -5.37 -10.50 8.17
C LEU A 91 -6.71 -10.58 8.89
N ASP A 92 -7.44 -9.47 8.92
CA ASP A 92 -8.86 -9.42 9.31
C ASP A 92 -9.66 -8.74 8.19
N GLN A 93 -10.39 -9.54 7.40
CA GLN A 93 -11.18 -9.10 6.25
C GLN A 93 -12.65 -9.45 6.48
N LYS A 94 -13.23 -8.82 7.51
CA LYS A 94 -14.63 -9.01 7.94
C LYS A 94 -15.52 -7.83 7.62
N GLY A 95 -15.04 -6.94 6.78
CA GLY A 95 -15.69 -5.69 6.42
C GLY A 95 -15.15 -4.50 7.19
N GLY A 96 -15.44 -3.31 6.64
CA GLY A 96 -15.00 -2.04 7.21
C GLY A 96 -16.03 -0.93 7.01
N PHE A 97 -15.98 0.05 7.91
CA PHE A 97 -16.89 1.20 7.94
C PHE A 97 -16.18 2.49 7.51
N GLU A 98 -16.91 3.33 6.77
CA GLU A 98 -16.62 4.77 6.68
C GLU A 98 -17.66 5.49 7.53
N PHE A 99 -17.23 6.16 8.61
CA PHE A 99 -18.10 6.91 9.50
C PHE A 99 -18.13 8.38 9.11
N PHE A 100 -19.33 8.98 9.18
CA PHE A 100 -19.55 10.38 8.84
C PHE A 100 -20.20 11.12 10.01
N THR A 101 -19.71 12.33 10.26
CA THR A 101 -20.29 13.28 11.22
C THR A 101 -20.98 14.45 10.53
N ASP A 102 -20.80 14.60 9.22
CA ASP A 102 -21.47 15.59 8.37
C ASP A 102 -22.43 14.90 7.39
N PRO A 103 -23.73 15.30 7.36
CA PRO A 103 -24.73 14.70 6.49
C PRO A 103 -24.46 14.89 4.98
N GLU A 104 -23.87 16.02 4.58
CA GLU A 104 -23.60 16.29 3.17
C GLU A 104 -22.39 15.47 2.67
N GLU A 105 -21.36 15.31 3.51
CA GLU A 105 -20.25 14.39 3.22
C GLU A 105 -20.75 12.95 3.07
N PHE A 106 -21.63 12.49 3.98
CA PHE A 106 -22.21 11.16 3.91
C PHE A 106 -22.98 10.93 2.62
N LYS A 107 -23.85 11.86 2.24
CA LYS A 107 -24.62 11.81 0.99
C LYS A 107 -23.71 11.83 -0.25
N SER A 108 -22.71 12.68 -0.25
CA SER A 108 -21.73 12.76 -1.33
C SER A 108 -20.97 11.45 -1.50
N PHE A 109 -20.53 10.85 -0.40
CA PHE A 109 -19.80 9.59 -0.44
C PHE A 109 -20.65 8.44 -0.95
N ILE A 110 -21.94 8.35 -0.55
CA ILE A 110 -22.90 7.39 -1.11
C ILE A 110 -22.97 7.56 -2.64
N GLY A 111 -23.08 8.81 -3.13
CA GLY A 111 -23.08 9.08 -4.57
C GLY A 111 -21.84 8.55 -5.29
N MET A 112 -20.66 8.71 -4.70
CA MET A 112 -19.42 8.14 -5.21
C MET A 112 -19.44 6.61 -5.22
N LEU A 113 -19.94 5.97 -4.18
CA LEU A 113 -20.03 4.51 -4.11
C LEU A 113 -21.02 3.91 -5.12
N GLU A 114 -22.12 4.62 -5.45
CA GLU A 114 -23.03 4.19 -6.51
C GLU A 114 -22.34 4.18 -7.88
N ILE A 115 -21.54 5.20 -8.17
CA ILE A 115 -20.73 5.26 -9.39
C ILE A 115 -19.69 4.12 -9.39
N GLN A 116 -18.99 3.93 -8.27
CA GLN A 116 -18.02 2.84 -8.13
C GLN A 116 -18.67 1.47 -8.34
N ARG A 117 -19.85 1.25 -7.76
CA ARG A 117 -20.61 0.00 -7.93
C ARG A 117 -20.98 -0.25 -9.39
N ALA A 118 -21.40 0.81 -10.11
CA ALA A 118 -21.67 0.70 -11.54
C ALA A 118 -20.42 0.30 -12.35
N HIS A 119 -19.24 0.76 -11.95
CA HIS A 119 -17.95 0.43 -12.59
C HIS A 119 -17.44 -0.97 -12.26
N ALA A 120 -17.53 -1.37 -11.00
CA ALA A 120 -17.02 -2.66 -10.52
C ALA A 120 -18.01 -3.82 -10.72
N GLY A 121 -19.29 -3.52 -10.96
CA GLY A 121 -20.36 -4.50 -11.08
C GLY A 121 -20.58 -5.27 -9.77
N ASN A 122 -20.88 -6.57 -9.86
CA ASN A 122 -21.13 -7.43 -8.71
C ASN A 122 -19.90 -7.64 -7.79
N ARG A 123 -18.76 -7.09 -8.14
CA ARG A 123 -17.50 -7.25 -7.39
C ARG A 123 -17.30 -6.21 -6.30
N PHE A 124 -18.15 -5.20 -6.24
CA PHE A 124 -18.18 -4.21 -5.18
C PHE A 124 -19.60 -4.04 -4.66
N SER A 125 -19.78 -4.18 -3.35
CA SER A 125 -21.03 -3.94 -2.67
C SER A 125 -20.79 -3.17 -1.38
N TYR A 126 -21.79 -2.42 -0.98
CA TYR A 126 -21.79 -1.72 0.28
C TYR A 126 -23.20 -1.61 0.84
N GLU A 127 -23.29 -1.37 2.13
CA GLU A 127 -24.51 -1.02 2.85
C GLU A 127 -24.40 0.41 3.36
N SER A 128 -25.48 1.15 3.34
CA SER A 128 -25.59 2.49 3.91
C SER A 128 -26.44 2.41 5.18
N LEU A 129 -25.92 2.87 6.30
CA LEU A 129 -26.52 2.80 7.63
C LEU A 129 -26.68 4.20 8.21
N SER A 130 -27.87 4.54 8.67
CA SER A 130 -28.12 5.75 9.44
C SER A 130 -27.45 5.68 10.82
N GLY A 131 -27.24 6.83 11.47
CA GLY A 131 -26.70 6.86 12.82
C GLY A 131 -27.53 6.05 13.84
N ASP A 132 -28.86 5.98 13.68
CA ASP A 132 -29.72 5.21 14.56
C ASP A 132 -29.59 3.69 14.36
N GLU A 133 -29.40 3.25 13.12
CA GLU A 133 -29.11 1.85 12.79
C GLU A 133 -27.73 1.44 13.31
N LEU A 134 -26.74 2.29 13.15
CA LEU A 134 -25.38 2.08 13.67
C LEU A 134 -25.37 1.91 15.19
N ARG A 135 -26.07 2.77 15.93
CA ARG A 135 -26.14 2.68 17.40
C ARG A 135 -26.82 1.40 17.90
N LYS A 136 -27.70 0.80 17.11
CA LYS A 136 -28.28 -0.52 17.39
C LYS A 136 -27.31 -1.66 17.13
N GLN A 137 -26.51 -1.56 16.05
CA GLN A 137 -25.56 -2.60 15.64
C GLN A 137 -24.23 -2.52 16.41
N ILE A 138 -23.77 -1.30 16.69
CA ILE A 138 -22.48 -1.03 17.33
C ILE A 138 -22.74 -0.19 18.59
N PRO A 139 -23.00 -0.83 19.74
CA PRO A 139 -23.19 -0.09 21.00
C PRO A 139 -21.96 0.79 21.31
N GLY A 140 -22.24 2.04 21.66
CA GLY A 140 -21.19 3.01 22.00
C GLY A 140 -20.73 3.90 20.84
N ILE A 141 -21.26 3.74 19.63
CA ILE A 141 -21.07 4.72 18.55
C ILE A 141 -21.56 6.11 18.99
N GLY A 142 -20.78 7.13 18.70
CA GLY A 142 -21.02 8.51 19.12
C GLY A 142 -22.30 9.10 18.51
N THR A 143 -22.96 9.99 19.27
CA THR A 143 -24.19 10.65 18.83
C THR A 143 -23.98 11.60 17.66
N LYS A 144 -22.73 12.06 17.43
CA LYS A 144 -22.37 12.90 16.28
C LYS A 144 -22.29 12.12 14.97
N VAL A 145 -22.19 10.80 15.02
CA VAL A 145 -22.17 9.99 13.79
C VAL A 145 -23.57 9.99 13.18
N VAL A 146 -23.69 10.60 12.00
CA VAL A 146 -24.96 10.74 11.25
C VAL A 146 -25.23 9.51 10.38
N GLY A 147 -24.19 8.79 9.98
CA GLY A 147 -24.30 7.58 9.19
C GLY A 147 -22.93 6.96 8.91
N ALA A 148 -22.98 5.79 8.29
CA ALA A 148 -21.80 5.12 7.78
C ALA A 148 -22.12 4.32 6.52
N THR A 149 -21.09 4.03 5.73
CA THR A 149 -21.13 2.95 4.75
C THR A 149 -20.31 1.78 5.26
N PHE A 150 -20.75 0.57 4.93
CA PHE A 150 -20.07 -0.68 5.28
C PHE A 150 -19.84 -1.50 4.02
N SER A 151 -18.62 -1.98 3.81
CA SER A 151 -18.34 -2.97 2.77
C SER A 151 -17.70 -4.20 3.37
N GLN A 152 -18.29 -5.36 3.06
CA GLN A 152 -17.79 -6.68 3.48
C GLN A 152 -16.41 -7.01 2.89
N LEU A 153 -16.02 -6.33 1.80
CA LEU A 153 -14.76 -6.55 1.12
C LEU A 153 -13.56 -5.95 1.85
N ASP A 154 -13.80 -4.92 2.65
CA ASP A 154 -12.75 -4.19 3.35
C ASP A 154 -12.16 -4.97 4.52
N GLY A 155 -10.91 -4.70 4.79
CA GLY A 155 -10.16 -5.37 5.82
C GLY A 155 -8.86 -4.67 6.16
N HIS A 156 -8.05 -5.32 6.96
CA HIS A 156 -6.72 -4.83 7.30
C HIS A 156 -5.74 -5.97 7.62
N VAL A 157 -4.46 -5.62 7.59
CA VAL A 157 -3.36 -6.46 8.10
C VAL A 157 -2.56 -5.68 9.13
N ASN A 158 -1.73 -6.37 9.91
CA ASN A 158 -0.64 -5.70 10.62
C ASN A 158 0.48 -5.35 9.62
N PRO A 159 0.70 -4.07 9.26
CA PRO A 159 1.61 -3.69 8.19
C PRO A 159 3.08 -4.06 8.49
N LEU A 160 3.48 -4.04 9.75
CA LEU A 160 4.84 -4.41 10.15
C LEU A 160 5.06 -5.92 10.08
N ARG A 161 4.08 -6.72 10.51
CA ARG A 161 4.11 -8.18 10.35
C ARG A 161 4.09 -8.57 8.87
N PHE A 162 3.24 -7.90 8.09
CA PHE A 162 3.15 -8.10 6.66
C PHE A 162 4.48 -7.83 5.95
N LEU A 163 5.11 -6.68 6.22
CA LEU A 163 6.42 -6.36 5.66
C LEU A 163 7.49 -7.36 6.07
N ARG A 164 7.45 -7.81 7.33
CA ARG A 164 8.36 -8.84 7.86
C ARG A 164 8.14 -10.20 7.19
N ALA A 165 6.89 -10.60 6.97
CA ALA A 165 6.53 -11.82 6.28
C ALA A 165 7.02 -11.81 4.83
N LEU A 166 6.81 -10.72 4.10
CA LEU A 166 7.34 -10.53 2.74
C LEU A 166 8.86 -10.68 2.70
N ARG A 167 9.59 -10.00 3.60
CA ARG A 167 11.06 -10.11 3.68
C ARG A 167 11.50 -11.55 3.95
N ARG A 168 10.82 -12.23 4.87
CA ARG A 168 11.13 -13.62 5.20
C ARG A 168 10.84 -14.57 4.05
N SER A 169 9.70 -14.39 3.36
CA SER A 169 9.34 -15.18 2.18
C SER A 169 10.37 -15.04 1.06
N VAL A 170 10.81 -13.81 0.77
CA VAL A 170 11.90 -13.57 -0.19
C VAL A 170 13.16 -14.37 0.18
N GLN A 171 13.55 -14.39 1.45
CA GLN A 171 14.73 -15.13 1.92
C GLN A 171 14.54 -16.67 1.83
N VAL A 172 13.39 -17.17 2.22
CA VAL A 172 13.06 -18.61 2.17
C VAL A 172 13.06 -19.11 0.73
N LEU A 173 12.56 -18.31 -0.21
CA LEU A 173 12.57 -18.60 -1.65
C LEU A 173 13.96 -18.43 -2.31
N GLY A 174 15.01 -18.11 -1.53
CA GLY A 174 16.37 -17.98 -2.05
C GLY A 174 16.71 -16.61 -2.62
N GLY A 175 15.82 -15.63 -2.54
CA GLY A 175 16.07 -14.25 -2.93
C GLY A 175 17.01 -13.55 -1.96
N LYS A 176 17.71 -12.52 -2.44
CA LYS A 176 18.65 -11.73 -1.63
C LYS A 176 18.11 -10.32 -1.42
N ILE A 177 18.03 -9.89 -0.17
CA ILE A 177 17.70 -8.50 0.20
C ILE A 177 18.98 -7.82 0.68
N ARG A 178 19.42 -6.75 0.01
CA ARG A 178 20.56 -5.93 0.40
C ARG A 178 20.03 -4.64 1.01
N SER A 179 19.89 -4.62 2.32
CA SER A 179 19.53 -3.42 3.10
C SER A 179 20.64 -2.37 3.06
N ASN A 180 20.31 -1.12 3.33
CA ASN A 180 21.23 0.03 3.30
C ASN A 180 22.02 0.15 1.97
N THR A 181 21.38 -0.26 0.86
CA THR A 181 22.01 -0.31 -0.46
C THR A 181 21.31 0.65 -1.41
N VAL A 182 21.78 1.91 -1.40
CA VAL A 182 21.23 2.98 -2.23
C VAL A 182 21.79 2.89 -3.64
N VAL A 183 20.93 2.79 -4.66
CA VAL A 183 21.29 2.94 -6.07
C VAL A 183 21.34 4.43 -6.41
N LYS A 184 22.47 4.90 -6.95
CA LYS A 184 22.69 6.30 -7.36
C LYS A 184 22.52 6.50 -8.85
N LYS A 185 22.89 5.47 -9.65
CA LYS A 185 22.79 5.51 -11.11
C LYS A 185 22.31 4.16 -11.63
N ALA A 186 21.44 4.21 -12.64
CA ALA A 186 21.02 3.08 -13.43
C ALA A 186 21.32 3.37 -14.91
N LYS A 187 22.02 2.47 -15.58
CA LYS A 187 22.41 2.63 -16.97
C LYS A 187 22.13 1.35 -17.74
N SER A 188 21.49 1.45 -18.90
CA SER A 188 21.39 0.38 -19.87
C SER A 188 22.72 0.17 -20.59
N ASN A 189 23.08 -1.09 -20.79
CA ASN A 189 24.28 -1.51 -21.53
C ASN A 189 23.90 -1.89 -22.97
N LYS A 190 24.89 -1.91 -23.87
CA LYS A 190 24.69 -2.24 -25.29
C LYS A 190 24.05 -3.63 -25.54
N ASN A 191 24.20 -4.56 -24.60
CA ASN A 191 23.63 -5.91 -24.66
C ASN A 191 22.23 -6.01 -24.02
N GLY A 192 21.59 -4.89 -23.71
CA GLY A 192 20.26 -4.87 -23.09
C GLY A 192 20.24 -5.09 -21.58
N SER A 193 21.37 -5.45 -20.95
CA SER A 193 21.45 -5.54 -19.48
C SER A 193 21.62 -4.17 -18.84
N PHE A 194 21.60 -4.12 -17.51
CA PHE A 194 21.72 -2.88 -16.74
C PHE A 194 22.93 -2.90 -15.81
N SER A 195 23.53 -1.74 -15.63
CA SER A 195 24.57 -1.47 -14.64
C SER A 195 24.03 -0.50 -13.58
N LEU A 196 23.94 -0.97 -12.35
CA LEU A 196 23.43 -0.21 -11.20
C LEU A 196 24.60 0.22 -10.32
N THR A 197 24.91 1.52 -10.29
CA THR A 197 25.98 2.06 -9.44
C THR A 197 25.41 2.39 -8.06
N LEU A 198 25.98 1.80 -7.05
CA LEU A 198 25.60 2.00 -5.64
C LEU A 198 26.26 3.24 -5.06
N ALA A 199 25.76 3.74 -3.92
CA ALA A 199 26.32 4.88 -3.22
C ALA A 199 27.79 4.70 -2.79
N ASN A 200 28.21 3.45 -2.56
CA ASN A 200 29.60 3.10 -2.22
C ASN A 200 30.51 2.87 -3.44
N GLY A 201 30.04 3.20 -4.65
CA GLY A 201 30.78 3.07 -5.91
C GLY A 201 30.78 1.66 -6.52
N LYS A 202 30.27 0.63 -5.82
CA LYS A 202 30.17 -0.72 -6.40
C LYS A 202 29.11 -0.73 -7.50
N VAL A 203 29.28 -1.61 -8.49
CA VAL A 203 28.36 -1.79 -9.61
C VAL A 203 27.76 -3.19 -9.54
N ILE A 204 26.43 -3.26 -9.63
CA ILE A 204 25.68 -4.50 -9.79
C ILE A 204 25.17 -4.55 -11.24
N ARG A 205 25.29 -5.70 -11.88
CA ARG A 205 24.71 -5.95 -13.20
C ARG A 205 23.45 -6.77 -13.06
N SER A 206 22.46 -6.54 -13.93
CA SER A 206 21.17 -7.24 -13.95
C SER A 206 20.64 -7.31 -15.37
N GLU A 207 19.91 -8.36 -15.71
CA GLU A 207 19.26 -8.45 -17.02
C GLU A 207 17.98 -7.58 -17.07
N LYS A 208 17.18 -7.62 -16.00
CA LYS A 208 16.00 -6.75 -15.85
C LYS A 208 16.10 -5.91 -14.57
N VAL A 209 15.49 -4.74 -14.59
CA VAL A 209 15.42 -3.81 -13.45
C VAL A 209 13.99 -3.38 -13.21
N ILE A 210 13.54 -3.50 -11.95
CA ILE A 210 12.21 -3.06 -11.54
C ILE A 210 12.38 -1.92 -10.54
N LEU A 211 11.91 -0.73 -10.90
CA LEU A 211 12.00 0.48 -10.09
C LEU A 211 10.74 0.63 -9.23
N CYS A 212 10.87 0.34 -7.92
CA CYS A 212 9.82 0.42 -6.90
C CYS A 212 10.28 1.26 -5.69
N ALA A 213 11.07 2.31 -5.93
CA ALA A 213 11.80 3.02 -4.89
C ALA A 213 10.98 4.08 -4.13
N GLY A 214 9.64 4.04 -4.22
CA GLY A 214 8.76 5.03 -3.58
C GLY A 214 9.14 6.46 -4.00
N LEU A 215 9.27 7.38 -3.06
CA LEU A 215 9.70 8.77 -3.35
C LEU A 215 11.12 8.87 -3.94
N GLY A 216 11.93 7.83 -3.78
CA GLY A 216 13.25 7.73 -4.42
C GLY A 216 13.20 7.45 -5.93
N THR A 217 12.04 7.08 -6.46
CA THR A 217 11.84 6.73 -7.87
C THR A 217 12.23 7.86 -8.82
N THR A 218 11.83 9.09 -8.52
CA THR A 218 12.10 10.28 -9.36
C THR A 218 13.58 10.48 -9.69
N LYS A 219 14.48 10.09 -8.79
CA LYS A 219 15.93 10.23 -8.99
C LYS A 219 16.51 9.26 -10.03
N LEU A 220 15.82 8.15 -10.29
CA LEU A 220 16.28 7.09 -11.19
C LEU A 220 15.39 6.94 -12.43
N ALA A 221 14.16 7.40 -12.39
CA ALA A 221 13.19 7.21 -13.46
C ALA A 221 13.69 7.69 -14.82
N ASN A 222 14.18 8.93 -14.91
CA ASN A 222 14.69 9.50 -16.16
C ASN A 222 15.91 8.73 -16.72
N GLN A 223 16.70 8.06 -15.87
CA GLN A 223 17.84 7.26 -16.29
C GLN A 223 17.46 5.94 -16.95
N LEU A 224 16.20 5.53 -16.74
CA LEU A 224 15.56 4.34 -17.31
C LEU A 224 14.49 4.71 -18.35
N ALA A 225 14.51 5.97 -18.82
CA ALA A 225 13.57 6.55 -19.78
C ALA A 225 12.10 6.56 -19.32
N PHE A 226 11.85 6.67 -18.00
CA PHE A 226 10.51 6.89 -17.47
C PHE A 226 10.26 8.38 -17.19
N LYS A 227 9.05 8.83 -17.50
CA LYS A 227 8.54 10.17 -17.19
C LYS A 227 7.52 10.05 -16.07
N THR A 228 7.92 10.25 -14.83
CA THR A 228 7.00 10.21 -13.69
C THR A 228 7.22 11.38 -12.76
N ASN A 229 6.14 11.96 -12.28
CA ASN A 229 6.13 13.07 -11.34
C ASN A 229 5.42 12.65 -10.04
N ILE A 230 6.18 11.97 -9.18
CA ILE A 230 5.70 11.49 -7.89
C ILE A 230 5.93 12.56 -6.83
N ARG A 231 4.90 12.86 -6.03
CA ARG A 231 5.00 13.77 -4.89
C ARG A 231 4.73 13.07 -3.57
N PRO A 232 5.32 13.56 -2.46
CA PRO A 232 4.93 13.14 -1.12
C PRO A 232 3.60 13.76 -0.73
N GLU A 233 2.84 13.05 0.12
CA GLU A 233 1.72 13.58 0.87
C GLU A 233 1.79 13.01 2.29
N LYS A 234 1.88 13.89 3.28
CA LYS A 234 2.00 13.48 4.67
C LYS A 234 0.66 13.00 5.22
N GLY A 235 0.68 11.85 5.90
CA GLY A 235 -0.42 11.38 6.74
C GLY A 235 0.08 11.13 8.14
N GLU A 236 -0.63 11.65 9.14
CA GLU A 236 -0.31 11.44 10.55
C GLU A 236 -1.19 10.37 11.17
N LEU A 237 -0.63 9.67 12.13
CA LEU A 237 -1.27 8.55 12.82
C LEU A 237 -0.97 8.59 14.31
N LEU A 238 -1.92 8.07 15.08
CA LEU A 238 -1.78 7.85 16.52
C LEU A 238 -1.89 6.35 16.81
N ILE A 239 -1.22 5.90 17.85
CA ILE A 239 -1.43 4.59 18.47
C ILE A 239 -1.68 4.76 19.95
N THR A 240 -2.72 4.09 20.47
CA THR A 240 -3.10 4.15 21.88
C THR A 240 -2.48 3.00 22.67
N GLU A 241 -2.62 3.04 23.99
CA GLU A 241 -2.48 1.86 24.84
C GLU A 241 -3.50 0.78 24.46
N LYS A 242 -3.26 -0.44 24.94
CA LYS A 242 -4.15 -1.58 24.67
C LYS A 242 -5.52 -1.36 25.29
N LEU A 243 -6.56 -1.62 24.53
CA LEU A 243 -7.91 -1.73 25.09
C LEU A 243 -8.08 -3.05 25.84
N GLY A 244 -8.85 -3.03 26.92
CA GLY A 244 -9.26 -4.24 27.62
C GLY A 244 -10.22 -5.13 26.79
N ASN A 245 -10.97 -4.54 25.88
CA ASN A 245 -11.95 -5.23 25.04
C ASN A 245 -11.59 -5.05 23.55
N LYS A 246 -12.10 -5.96 22.72
CA LYS A 246 -11.99 -5.83 21.26
C LYS A 246 -12.88 -4.67 20.79
N LEU A 247 -12.33 -3.83 19.92
CA LEU A 247 -13.10 -2.79 19.22
C LEU A 247 -14.15 -3.47 18.32
N PRO A 248 -15.44 -3.07 18.39
CA PRO A 248 -16.51 -3.76 17.69
C PRO A 248 -16.58 -3.48 16.20
N PHE A 249 -15.64 -2.72 15.66
CA PHE A 249 -15.59 -2.35 14.25
C PHE A 249 -14.16 -2.15 13.76
N LEU A 250 -13.99 -2.18 12.44
CA LEU A 250 -12.89 -1.66 11.68
C LEU A 250 -13.38 -0.46 10.87
N SER A 251 -12.64 0.64 10.82
CA SER A 251 -12.91 1.71 9.87
C SER A 251 -11.62 2.20 9.17
N SER A 252 -11.80 3.04 8.15
CA SER A 252 -10.68 3.66 7.42
C SER A 252 -9.82 4.55 8.31
N THR A 253 -10.39 5.07 9.40
CA THR A 253 -9.75 6.01 10.32
C THR A 253 -9.47 5.47 11.71
N ILE A 254 -10.12 4.38 12.12
CA ILE A 254 -9.97 3.79 13.46
C ILE A 254 -9.95 2.27 13.34
N ARG A 255 -8.87 1.66 13.78
CA ARG A 255 -8.76 0.19 13.83
C ARG A 255 -8.01 -0.28 15.06
N GLN A 256 -8.36 -1.44 15.59
CA GLN A 256 -7.56 -2.09 16.61
C GLN A 256 -6.50 -2.98 15.96
N VAL A 257 -5.25 -2.81 16.36
CA VAL A 257 -4.18 -3.72 15.95
C VAL A 257 -4.24 -5.01 16.77
N ASP A 258 -3.66 -6.09 16.24
CA ASP A 258 -3.67 -7.41 16.89
C ASP A 258 -3.02 -7.43 18.27
N GLU A 259 -2.09 -6.50 18.56
CA GLU A 259 -1.53 -6.31 19.90
C GLU A 259 -2.51 -5.64 20.89
N GLY A 260 -3.66 -5.14 20.45
CA GLY A 260 -4.74 -4.59 21.25
C GLY A 260 -4.81 -3.07 21.35
N GLY A 261 -3.80 -2.34 20.86
CA GLY A 261 -3.86 -0.87 20.74
C GLY A 261 -4.79 -0.42 19.62
N VAL A 262 -5.27 0.83 19.68
CA VAL A 262 -6.07 1.42 18.60
C VAL A 262 -5.20 2.36 17.79
N GLN A 263 -5.11 2.10 16.50
CA GLN A 263 -4.49 3.00 15.54
C GLN A 263 -5.57 3.94 14.99
N ILE A 264 -5.27 5.24 15.02
CA ILE A 264 -6.15 6.32 14.56
C ILE A 264 -5.39 7.09 13.48
N GLY A 265 -6.03 7.32 12.34
CA GLY A 265 -5.42 8.01 11.20
C GLY A 265 -6.46 8.25 10.11
N GLY A 266 -6.15 8.92 9.06
CA GLY A 266 -4.93 9.67 8.81
C GLY A 266 -5.28 11.01 8.24
N THR A 267 -4.35 11.93 8.40
CA THR A 267 -4.48 13.26 7.79
C THR A 267 -3.98 13.25 6.34
N ASN A 268 -4.22 14.34 5.62
CA ASN A 268 -3.67 14.61 4.29
C ASN A 268 -3.09 16.02 4.29
N ALA A 269 -1.77 16.15 4.19
CA ALA A 269 -1.09 17.42 4.20
C ALA A 269 0.01 17.49 3.14
N ASP A 270 0.07 18.60 2.42
CA ASP A 270 1.22 18.94 1.58
C ASP A 270 2.32 19.54 2.47
N ALA A 271 3.18 18.69 2.99
CA ALA A 271 4.30 19.07 3.87
C ALA A 271 5.67 18.84 3.21
N GLY A 272 5.70 18.61 1.89
CA GLY A 272 6.90 18.21 1.18
C GLY A 272 7.51 16.93 1.80
N MET A 273 8.80 16.95 2.07
CA MET A 273 9.54 15.83 2.67
C MET A 273 9.56 15.86 4.20
N ASN A 274 8.71 16.67 4.83
CA ASN A 274 8.63 16.74 6.30
C ASN A 274 7.76 15.62 6.85
N GLU A 275 8.34 14.73 7.65
CA GLU A 275 7.69 13.58 8.30
C GLU A 275 7.29 13.88 9.76
N SER A 276 7.62 15.08 10.26
CA SER A 276 7.32 15.43 11.65
C SER A 276 5.81 15.56 11.86
N GLU A 277 5.34 15.05 12.98
CA GLU A 277 3.97 15.21 13.44
C GLU A 277 3.69 16.65 13.86
N THR A 278 2.43 17.05 13.75
CA THR A 278 1.93 18.37 14.15
C THR A 278 0.89 18.23 15.26
N LEU A 279 0.94 19.13 16.23
CA LEU A 279 0.00 19.07 17.37
C LEU A 279 -1.46 19.27 16.92
N SER A 280 -1.71 20.14 15.93
CA SER A 280 -3.06 20.36 15.38
C SER A 280 -3.65 19.06 14.82
N ASP A 281 -2.90 18.37 13.97
CA ASP A 281 -3.36 17.14 13.31
C ASP A 281 -3.59 16.03 14.34
N MET A 282 -2.71 15.90 15.34
CA MET A 282 -2.91 14.94 16.44
C MET A 282 -4.19 15.22 17.24
N VAL A 283 -4.49 16.49 17.52
CA VAL A 283 -5.72 16.90 18.24
C VAL A 283 -6.96 16.58 17.39
N ASP A 284 -6.91 16.85 16.09
CA ASP A 284 -8.04 16.59 15.18
C ASP A 284 -8.30 15.10 15.02
N LEU A 285 -7.26 14.27 14.87
CA LEU A 285 -7.38 12.82 14.85
C LEU A 285 -7.98 12.27 16.16
N ALA A 286 -7.50 12.73 17.31
CA ALA A 286 -8.02 12.30 18.60
C ALA A 286 -9.48 12.74 18.80
N ARG A 287 -9.82 13.96 18.39
CA ARG A 287 -11.20 14.47 18.44
C ARG A 287 -12.12 13.64 17.57
N HIS A 288 -11.76 13.39 16.31
CA HIS A 288 -12.53 12.54 15.41
C HIS A 288 -12.77 11.15 15.99
N ALA A 289 -11.73 10.52 16.53
CA ALA A 289 -11.85 9.19 17.14
C ALA A 289 -12.82 9.17 18.34
N VAL A 290 -12.80 10.20 19.19
CA VAL A 290 -13.70 10.33 20.32
C VAL A 290 -15.15 10.66 19.85
N GLU A 291 -15.31 11.42 18.79
CA GLU A 291 -16.62 11.71 18.19
C GLU A 291 -17.25 10.45 17.59
N VAL A 292 -16.46 9.60 16.95
CA VAL A 292 -16.90 8.31 16.40
C VAL A 292 -17.15 7.30 17.52
N TYR A 293 -16.23 7.17 18.48
CA TYR A 293 -16.33 6.19 19.56
C TYR A 293 -15.92 6.79 20.90
N PRO A 294 -16.85 7.39 21.67
CA PRO A 294 -16.59 8.12 22.91
C PRO A 294 -15.79 7.37 23.97
N ALA A 295 -15.83 6.05 23.99
CA ALA A 295 -15.04 5.24 24.91
C ALA A 295 -13.52 5.48 24.77
N LEU A 296 -13.05 5.98 23.60
CA LEU A 296 -11.66 6.32 23.37
C LEU A 296 -11.19 7.56 24.14
N SER A 297 -12.09 8.38 24.70
CA SER A 297 -11.74 9.57 25.50
C SER A 297 -10.90 9.26 26.74
N ASN A 298 -10.99 8.05 27.26
CA ASN A 298 -10.24 7.61 28.46
C ASN A 298 -8.99 6.79 28.12
N VAL A 299 -8.61 6.69 26.84
CA VAL A 299 -7.49 5.88 26.37
C VAL A 299 -6.29 6.77 26.09
N ARG A 300 -5.11 6.39 26.61
CA ARG A 300 -3.90 7.19 26.43
C ARG A 300 -3.29 6.97 25.06
N VAL A 301 -2.93 8.03 24.37
CA VAL A 301 -2.06 7.98 23.20
C VAL A 301 -0.63 7.68 23.64
N LEU A 302 -0.03 6.65 23.07
CA LEU A 302 1.34 6.26 23.39
C LEU A 302 2.36 6.81 22.41
N ARG A 303 1.97 6.97 21.13
CA ARG A 303 2.84 7.45 20.07
C ARG A 303 2.04 8.11 18.96
N ALA A 304 2.65 9.12 18.35
CA ALA A 304 2.26 9.69 17.07
C ALA A 304 3.41 9.56 16.08
N TRP A 305 3.12 9.55 14.78
CA TRP A 305 4.11 9.67 13.73
C TRP A 305 3.48 10.15 12.42
N GLY A 306 4.28 10.82 11.60
CA GLY A 306 3.96 11.13 10.22
C GLY A 306 4.57 10.11 9.27
N ALA A 307 3.92 9.87 8.15
CA ALA A 307 4.44 9.05 7.07
C ALA A 307 4.11 9.67 5.71
N LEU A 308 5.06 9.59 4.77
CA LEU A 308 4.89 10.16 3.45
C LEU A 308 4.31 9.13 2.47
N ARG A 309 3.11 9.40 2.00
CA ARG A 309 2.48 8.65 0.90
C ARG A 309 3.19 8.95 -0.41
N ILE A 310 3.14 8.00 -1.33
CA ILE A 310 3.63 8.14 -2.69
C ILE A 310 2.43 8.48 -3.57
N ILE A 311 2.31 9.72 -4.03
CA ILE A 311 1.19 10.18 -4.84
C ILE A 311 1.67 10.42 -6.26
N THR A 312 1.05 9.73 -7.21
CA THR A 312 1.16 9.98 -8.66
C THR A 312 0.31 11.20 -9.01
N PRO A 313 0.50 11.87 -10.15
CA PRO A 313 -0.24 13.09 -10.50
C PRO A 313 -1.75 12.95 -10.43
N ASP A 314 -2.29 11.82 -10.85
CA ASP A 314 -3.73 11.51 -10.83
C ASP A 314 -4.16 10.60 -9.65
N GLY A 315 -3.24 10.21 -8.77
CA GLY A 315 -3.50 9.35 -7.61
C GLY A 315 -3.60 7.85 -7.93
N PHE A 316 -3.58 7.44 -9.18
CA PHE A 316 -3.69 6.03 -9.58
C PHE A 316 -2.33 5.35 -9.74
N PRO A 317 -2.26 4.00 -9.66
CA PRO A 317 -1.03 3.27 -9.89
C PRO A 317 -0.40 3.54 -11.26
N VAL A 318 0.92 3.46 -11.34
CA VAL A 318 1.67 3.44 -12.59
C VAL A 318 2.36 2.10 -12.73
N TYR A 319 2.06 1.40 -13.81
CA TYR A 319 2.68 0.16 -14.26
C TYR A 319 3.22 0.39 -15.67
N ALA A 320 4.51 0.68 -15.77
CA ALA A 320 5.14 1.02 -17.04
C ALA A 320 6.36 0.13 -17.33
N GLN A 321 6.54 -0.16 -18.61
CA GLN A 321 7.75 -0.75 -19.16
C GLN A 321 8.40 0.29 -20.06
N SER A 322 9.71 0.46 -19.94
CA SER A 322 10.43 1.44 -20.76
C SER A 322 10.41 1.04 -22.24
N GLU A 323 9.97 1.95 -23.08
CA GLU A 323 10.03 1.75 -24.54
C GLU A 323 11.47 1.74 -25.06
N GLU A 324 12.34 2.55 -24.47
CA GLU A 324 13.74 2.64 -24.85
C GLU A 324 14.58 1.49 -24.29
N TYR A 325 14.22 1.01 -23.08
CA TYR A 325 14.95 -0.07 -22.38
C TYR A 325 13.98 -1.17 -21.94
N PRO A 326 13.57 -2.10 -22.81
CA PRO A 326 12.49 -3.05 -22.54
C PRO A 326 12.66 -3.96 -21.31
N GLY A 327 13.89 -4.09 -20.79
CA GLY A 327 14.17 -4.78 -19.52
C GLY A 327 13.95 -3.94 -18.26
N ALA A 328 13.57 -2.66 -18.39
CA ALA A 328 13.29 -1.78 -17.27
C ALA A 328 11.78 -1.61 -17.06
N TYR A 329 11.36 -1.73 -15.80
CA TYR A 329 9.97 -1.58 -15.37
C TYR A 329 9.87 -0.55 -14.25
N LEU A 330 8.80 0.24 -14.27
CA LEU A 330 8.43 1.20 -13.22
C LEU A 330 7.10 0.76 -12.60
N ILE A 331 7.12 0.51 -11.29
CA ILE A 331 5.93 0.14 -10.53
C ILE A 331 5.83 1.06 -9.32
N THR A 332 4.78 1.88 -9.28
CA THR A 332 4.54 2.80 -8.17
C THR A 332 3.05 3.00 -7.93
N CYS A 333 2.66 3.12 -6.68
CA CYS A 333 1.26 3.36 -6.28
C CYS A 333 1.16 3.87 -4.85
N HIS A 334 0.05 4.55 -4.55
CA HIS A 334 -0.33 4.89 -3.17
C HIS A 334 -0.83 3.64 -2.42
N SER A 335 -1.72 2.84 -3.01
CA SER A 335 -2.41 1.72 -2.34
C SER A 335 -1.60 0.42 -2.33
N GLY A 336 -0.31 0.49 -1.99
CA GLY A 336 0.61 -0.66 -2.07
C GLY A 336 0.20 -1.86 -1.21
N VAL A 337 -0.49 -1.67 -0.07
CA VAL A 337 -1.00 -2.76 0.76
C VAL A 337 -2.19 -3.42 0.06
N THR A 338 -3.23 -2.68 -0.30
CA THR A 338 -4.40 -3.23 -0.99
C THR A 338 -4.02 -4.02 -2.25
N LEU A 339 -3.09 -3.48 -3.06
CA LEU A 339 -2.69 -4.07 -4.34
C LEU A 339 -1.58 -5.14 -4.23
N ALA A 340 -1.09 -5.44 -3.03
CA ALA A 340 0.05 -6.33 -2.84
C ALA A 340 -0.16 -7.75 -3.38
N SER A 341 -1.37 -8.29 -3.26
CA SER A 341 -1.76 -9.60 -3.79
C SER A 341 -1.59 -9.68 -5.31
N LEU A 342 -1.98 -8.63 -6.04
CA LEU A 342 -1.79 -8.55 -7.49
C LEU A 342 -0.34 -8.29 -7.87
N HIS A 343 0.40 -7.52 -7.08
CA HIS A 343 1.83 -7.34 -7.32
C HIS A 343 2.60 -8.66 -7.25
N ALA A 344 2.16 -9.59 -6.42
CA ALA A 344 2.77 -10.92 -6.31
C ALA A 344 2.29 -11.91 -7.39
N SER A 345 1.12 -11.71 -7.99
CA SER A 345 0.52 -12.67 -8.93
C SER A 345 0.58 -12.22 -10.40
N ILE A 346 0.15 -11.00 -10.72
CA ILE A 346 0.01 -10.56 -12.11
C ILE A 346 1.31 -9.97 -12.68
N LEU A 347 2.06 -9.22 -11.85
CA LEU A 347 3.26 -8.55 -12.34
C LEU A 347 4.40 -9.51 -12.72
N PRO A 348 4.62 -10.64 -12.01
CA PRO A 348 5.62 -11.61 -12.43
C PRO A 348 5.41 -12.12 -13.85
N ASP A 349 4.18 -12.48 -14.22
CA ASP A 349 3.87 -12.97 -15.56
C ASP A 349 4.17 -11.92 -16.64
N TRP A 350 3.83 -10.66 -16.38
CA TRP A 350 4.17 -9.59 -17.31
C TRP A 350 5.68 -9.39 -17.44
N ILE A 351 6.40 -9.37 -16.32
CA ILE A 351 7.85 -9.13 -16.29
C ILE A 351 8.59 -10.30 -16.96
N ASP A 352 8.09 -11.53 -16.82
CA ASP A 352 8.68 -12.72 -17.43
C ASP A 352 8.40 -12.80 -18.93
N ASN A 353 7.13 -12.78 -19.30
CA ASN A 353 6.67 -13.05 -20.66
C ASN A 353 6.59 -11.81 -21.54
N ASN A 354 6.83 -10.63 -20.98
CA ASN A 354 6.68 -9.34 -21.65
C ASN A 354 5.27 -9.08 -22.19
N ILE A 355 4.26 -9.76 -21.61
CA ILE A 355 2.85 -9.63 -21.97
C ILE A 355 2.12 -8.95 -20.82
N LYS A 356 1.84 -7.67 -20.99
CA LYS A 356 1.10 -6.88 -20.01
C LYS A 356 -0.34 -7.39 -19.90
N ALA A 357 -0.78 -7.70 -18.69
CA ALA A 357 -2.16 -8.11 -18.48
C ALA A 357 -3.13 -6.97 -18.87
N PRO A 358 -4.26 -7.26 -19.55
CA PRO A 358 -5.19 -6.24 -20.04
C PRO A 358 -5.69 -5.29 -18.95
N ASN A 359 -5.86 -5.77 -17.72
CA ASN A 359 -6.27 -4.94 -16.60
C ASN A 359 -5.19 -3.93 -16.12
N LEU A 360 -3.95 -4.04 -16.60
CA LEU A 360 -2.87 -3.09 -16.30
C LEU A 360 -2.63 -2.07 -17.41
N GLU A 361 -3.20 -2.23 -18.60
CA GLU A 361 -2.96 -1.34 -19.75
C GLU A 361 -3.35 0.12 -19.46
N ALA A 362 -4.44 0.32 -18.72
CA ALA A 362 -4.91 1.64 -18.34
C ALA A 362 -3.96 2.39 -17.38
N PHE A 363 -2.94 1.72 -16.81
CA PHE A 363 -2.06 2.26 -15.78
C PHE A 363 -0.65 2.59 -16.28
N ASN A 364 -0.54 3.01 -17.53
CA ASN A 364 0.75 3.44 -18.10
C ASN A 364 1.15 4.85 -17.62
N GLU A 365 2.43 5.21 -17.83
CA GLU A 365 2.95 6.51 -17.40
C GLU A 365 2.47 7.69 -18.26
N ALA A 366 1.99 7.46 -19.48
CA ALA A 366 1.51 8.53 -20.37
C ALA A 366 0.24 9.21 -19.87
N ARG A 367 -0.44 8.61 -18.88
CA ARG A 367 -1.63 9.16 -18.23
C ARG A 367 -1.28 10.25 -17.18
N SER A 368 -0.08 10.23 -16.63
CA SER A 368 0.36 11.05 -15.50
C SER A 368 1.20 12.27 -15.91
#